data_2630c019ca21103b40d64c3cd573f2ea
#
_entry.id   2630c019ca21103b40d64c3cd573f2ea
#
_cell.length_a   1.000
_cell.length_b   1.000
_cell.length_c   1.000
_cell.angle_alpha   90.00
_cell.angle_beta   90.00
_cell.angle_gamma   90.00
#
_symmetry.space_group_name_H-M   'P 1'
#
loop_
_entity.id
_entity.type
_entity.pdbx_description
1 polymer ?
#
loop_
_entity_poly.entity_id
_entity_poly.type
_entity_poly.pdbx_seq_one_letter_code
_entity_poly.pdbx_strand_id
1 'polypeptide(L)'
;MPITFQCPHCGSQTQVDDRYAGQSGACRSCGATITIPGGPVGAPAYPQRSSSSAAPIVIILIAVVVGGLLIVGILAALLLPAVQAAREAARRSMCVNNAKQIGLALQEYADVYKMFPPAYTVDAAGKRLHSWRVLILPFLENKALFDQIHLDEPWDSENNIQFAGMMPSVFACPSNAAAPGSTTTDYAVVEGPGSIFDGDKPCPLGAIRDGLSNTLLVVEASGANLPWMEPRDLDFTQMQCVVGGAGGNEISSHHPGTATVGFADGSARTLPSGTPPAVVRSLITRNGGEAIPANY
;
A
#
# COMPACT_ATOMS: atom_id res chain seq x y z
N MET A 1 -70.79 -3.89 -57.00
CA MET A 1 -71.16 -2.56 -57.54
C MET A 1 -71.06 -2.62 -59.03
N PRO A 2 -71.93 -2.00 -59.82
CA PRO A 2 -71.89 -2.12 -61.27
C PRO A 2 -70.54 -1.52 -61.79
N ILE A 3 -69.89 -2.20 -62.72
CA ILE A 3 -68.66 -1.76 -63.38
C ILE A 3 -69.02 -0.93 -64.59
N THR A 4 -68.65 0.31 -64.58
CA THR A 4 -68.82 1.17 -65.75
C THR A 4 -67.51 1.13 -66.58
N PHE A 5 -67.59 0.74 -67.83
CA PHE A 5 -66.45 0.73 -68.73
C PHE A 5 -66.81 1.21 -70.12
N GLN A 6 -65.83 1.62 -70.91
CA GLN A 6 -66.01 2.13 -72.27
C GLN A 6 -65.52 1.07 -73.27
N CYS A 7 -66.37 0.81 -74.25
CA CYS A 7 -65.96 -0.15 -75.32
C CYS A 7 -64.77 0.40 -76.10
N PRO A 8 -63.67 -0.34 -76.25
CA PRO A 8 -62.50 0.12 -76.98
C PRO A 8 -62.71 0.18 -78.53
N HIS A 9 -63.78 -0.43 -79.01
CA HIS A 9 -64.06 -0.43 -80.46
C HIS A 9 -65.03 0.66 -80.93
N CYS A 10 -65.99 1.05 -80.12
CA CYS A 10 -67.00 2.02 -80.57
C CYS A 10 -67.20 3.19 -79.58
N GLY A 11 -66.46 3.25 -78.43
CA GLY A 11 -66.48 4.30 -77.46
C GLY A 11 -67.76 4.39 -76.60
N SER A 12 -68.71 3.49 -76.77
CA SER A 12 -69.99 3.50 -75.96
C SER A 12 -69.66 3.09 -74.52
N GLN A 13 -70.24 3.85 -73.54
CA GLN A 13 -70.18 3.51 -72.13
C GLN A 13 -71.30 2.49 -71.77
N THR A 14 -70.96 1.47 -71.03
CA THR A 14 -71.83 0.42 -70.60
C THR A 14 -71.64 0.14 -69.11
N GLN A 15 -72.69 -0.10 -68.36
CA GLN A 15 -72.61 -0.58 -66.99
C GLN A 15 -73.02 -2.05 -66.95
N VAL A 16 -72.15 -2.86 -66.36
CA VAL A 16 -72.41 -4.31 -66.15
C VAL A 16 -72.21 -4.65 -64.66
N ASP A 17 -72.89 -5.70 -64.28
CA ASP A 17 -72.81 -6.20 -62.90
C ASP A 17 -71.41 -6.77 -62.65
N ASP A 18 -70.92 -6.57 -61.49
CA ASP A 18 -69.58 -6.97 -61.05
C ASP A 18 -69.30 -8.49 -61.14
N ARG A 19 -70.35 -9.29 -61.15
CA ARG A 19 -70.27 -10.76 -61.39
C ARG A 19 -69.69 -11.11 -62.76
N TYR A 20 -69.67 -10.18 -63.69
CA TYR A 20 -69.17 -10.35 -65.07
C TYR A 20 -67.72 -9.80 -65.20
N ALA A 21 -67.11 -9.36 -64.13
CA ALA A 21 -65.74 -8.85 -64.12
C ALA A 21 -64.78 -9.95 -64.64
N GLY A 22 -63.90 -9.56 -65.59
CA GLY A 22 -62.96 -10.47 -66.23
C GLY A 22 -63.54 -11.37 -67.30
N GLN A 23 -64.85 -11.36 -67.56
CA GLN A 23 -65.49 -12.14 -68.62
C GLN A 23 -65.50 -11.39 -69.98
N SER A 24 -65.52 -12.17 -71.06
CA SER A 24 -65.60 -11.63 -72.39
C SER A 24 -67.00 -11.83 -72.99
N GLY A 25 -67.57 -10.80 -73.64
CA GLY A 25 -68.90 -10.82 -74.24
C GLY A 25 -68.95 -9.86 -75.42
N ALA A 26 -70.07 -9.95 -76.23
CA ALA A 26 -70.30 -9.06 -77.35
C ALA A 26 -70.73 -7.66 -76.89
N CYS A 27 -70.18 -6.60 -77.40
CA CYS A 27 -70.63 -5.24 -77.12
C CYS A 27 -72.01 -4.99 -77.66
N ARG A 28 -72.96 -4.51 -76.81
CA ARG A 28 -74.32 -4.31 -77.19
C ARG A 28 -74.57 -3.28 -78.30
N SER A 29 -73.55 -2.38 -78.48
CA SER A 29 -73.67 -1.30 -79.47
C SER A 29 -73.02 -1.63 -80.81
N CYS A 30 -71.94 -2.38 -80.87
CA CYS A 30 -71.17 -2.68 -82.08
C CYS A 30 -70.96 -4.17 -82.38
N GLY A 31 -71.38 -5.07 -81.46
CA GLY A 31 -71.16 -6.51 -81.58
C GLY A 31 -69.77 -7.05 -81.40
N ALA A 32 -68.78 -6.19 -81.27
CA ALA A 32 -67.37 -6.61 -81.08
C ALA A 32 -67.17 -7.29 -79.74
N THR A 33 -66.37 -8.36 -79.68
CA THR A 33 -66.02 -9.05 -78.45
C THR A 33 -65.12 -8.15 -77.59
N ILE A 34 -65.57 -7.85 -76.38
CA ILE A 34 -64.90 -7.05 -75.43
C ILE A 34 -64.73 -7.85 -74.11
N THR A 35 -63.64 -7.63 -73.41
CA THR A 35 -63.43 -8.21 -72.08
C THR A 35 -63.73 -7.16 -71.02
N ILE A 36 -64.61 -7.45 -70.08
CA ILE A 36 -64.98 -6.56 -68.99
C ILE A 36 -63.80 -6.46 -68.05
N PRO A 37 -63.30 -5.26 -67.66
CA PRO A 37 -62.19 -5.12 -66.72
C PRO A 37 -62.52 -5.90 -65.42
N GLY A 38 -61.61 -6.82 -65.04
CA GLY A 38 -61.68 -7.53 -63.76
C GLY A 38 -61.48 -6.56 -62.61
N GLY A 39 -62.17 -6.84 -61.50
CA GLY A 39 -62.29 -6.06 -60.30
C GLY A 39 -61.10 -5.14 -59.83
N PRO A 40 -61.23 -4.50 -58.73
CA PRO A 40 -60.38 -3.37 -58.35
C PRO A 40 -58.89 -3.77 -58.47
N VAL A 41 -58.15 -3.00 -59.26
CA VAL A 41 -56.70 -3.10 -59.34
C VAL A 41 -56.14 -3.00 -57.93
N GLY A 42 -55.55 -4.08 -57.44
CA GLY A 42 -54.96 -4.10 -56.11
C GLY A 42 -54.04 -2.90 -55.97
N ALA A 43 -54.21 -2.14 -54.92
CA ALA A 43 -53.33 -1.03 -54.56
C ALA A 43 -51.87 -1.52 -54.65
N PRO A 44 -50.91 -0.76 -55.17
CA PRO A 44 -49.52 -1.15 -55.22
C PRO A 44 -49.07 -1.56 -53.82
N ALA A 45 -48.58 -2.75 -53.65
CA ALA A 45 -47.98 -3.24 -52.40
C ALA A 45 -46.76 -2.34 -52.13
N TYR A 46 -46.94 -1.38 -51.18
CA TYR A 46 -45.78 -0.67 -50.65
C TYR A 46 -44.87 -1.70 -50.02
N PRO A 47 -43.54 -1.73 -50.33
CA PRO A 47 -42.61 -2.61 -49.68
C PRO A 47 -42.73 -2.31 -48.17
N GLN A 48 -43.15 -3.28 -47.38
CA GLN A 48 -43.06 -3.19 -45.90
C GLN A 48 -41.62 -2.94 -45.57
N ARG A 49 -41.33 -1.72 -45.08
CA ARG A 49 -40.04 -1.39 -44.49
C ARG A 49 -39.83 -2.39 -43.39
N SER A 50 -38.93 -3.35 -43.62
CA SER A 50 -38.44 -4.24 -42.57
C SER A 50 -38.00 -3.33 -41.44
N SER A 51 -38.71 -3.34 -40.32
CA SER A 51 -38.23 -2.72 -39.09
C SER A 51 -36.90 -3.41 -38.78
N SER A 52 -35.79 -2.76 -39.11
CA SER A 52 -34.49 -3.19 -38.66
C SER A 52 -34.58 -3.21 -37.13
N SER A 53 -34.73 -4.40 -36.59
CA SER A 53 -34.78 -4.56 -35.14
C SER A 53 -33.48 -4.00 -34.56
N ALA A 54 -33.53 -2.92 -33.81
CA ALA A 54 -32.39 -2.38 -33.06
C ALA A 54 -31.88 -3.37 -31.99
N ALA A 55 -32.64 -4.46 -31.81
CA ALA A 55 -32.33 -5.53 -30.84
C ALA A 55 -30.89 -6.08 -30.95
N PRO A 56 -30.33 -6.46 -32.13
CA PRO A 56 -28.98 -6.99 -32.20
C PRO A 56 -27.91 -5.94 -31.81
N ILE A 57 -28.11 -4.68 -32.17
CA ILE A 57 -27.16 -3.60 -31.84
C ILE A 57 -27.14 -3.36 -30.31
N VAL A 58 -28.29 -3.33 -29.68
CA VAL A 58 -28.41 -3.16 -28.22
C VAL A 58 -27.77 -4.35 -27.48
N ILE A 59 -27.98 -5.57 -27.94
CA ILE A 59 -27.36 -6.77 -27.35
C ILE A 59 -25.81 -6.70 -27.48
N ILE A 60 -25.29 -6.30 -28.64
CA ILE A 60 -23.84 -6.16 -28.84
C ILE A 60 -23.28 -5.07 -27.92
N LEU A 61 -23.95 -3.92 -27.78
CA LEU A 61 -23.51 -2.86 -26.88
C LEU A 61 -23.50 -3.32 -25.43
N ILE A 62 -24.52 -4.01 -24.98
CA ILE A 62 -24.57 -4.59 -23.63
C ILE A 62 -23.44 -5.61 -23.42
N ALA A 63 -23.21 -6.49 -24.39
CA ALA A 63 -22.14 -7.48 -24.31
C ALA A 63 -20.75 -6.83 -24.23
N VAL A 64 -20.50 -5.76 -25.01
CA VAL A 64 -19.25 -4.99 -24.95
C VAL A 64 -19.08 -4.30 -23.59
N VAL A 65 -20.14 -3.67 -23.07
CA VAL A 65 -20.09 -3.00 -21.76
C VAL A 65 -19.84 -4.03 -20.64
N VAL A 66 -20.61 -5.12 -20.63
CA VAL A 66 -20.44 -6.18 -19.62
C VAL A 66 -19.08 -6.83 -19.73
N GLY A 67 -18.62 -7.14 -20.95
CA GLY A 67 -17.27 -7.68 -21.19
C GLY A 67 -16.17 -6.72 -20.72
N GLY A 68 -16.32 -5.43 -21.01
CA GLY A 68 -15.40 -4.39 -20.52
C GLY A 68 -15.35 -4.29 -18.99
N LEU A 69 -16.52 -4.31 -18.33
CA LEU A 69 -16.60 -4.30 -16.87
C LEU A 69 -15.97 -5.55 -16.25
N LEU A 70 -16.18 -6.72 -16.84
CA LEU A 70 -15.55 -7.96 -16.39
C LEU A 70 -14.03 -7.91 -16.51
N ILE A 71 -13.50 -7.41 -17.64
CA ILE A 71 -12.04 -7.26 -17.83
C ILE A 71 -11.48 -6.30 -16.79
N VAL A 72 -12.10 -5.12 -16.59
CA VAL A 72 -11.68 -4.16 -15.56
C VAL A 72 -11.74 -4.79 -14.16
N GLY A 73 -12.79 -5.54 -13.87
CA GLY A 73 -12.93 -6.25 -12.59
C GLY A 73 -11.82 -7.27 -12.36
N ILE A 74 -11.48 -8.07 -13.37
CA ILE A 74 -10.39 -9.05 -13.30
C ILE A 74 -9.03 -8.34 -13.14
N LEU A 75 -8.77 -7.29 -13.91
CA LEU A 75 -7.53 -6.51 -13.80
C LEU A 75 -7.41 -5.86 -12.42
N ALA A 76 -8.48 -5.27 -11.90
CA ALA A 76 -8.49 -4.71 -10.55
C ALA A 76 -8.24 -5.77 -9.48
N ALA A 77 -8.87 -6.96 -9.60
CA ALA A 77 -8.67 -8.06 -8.66
C ALA A 77 -7.22 -8.58 -8.65
N LEU A 78 -6.54 -8.55 -9.79
CA LEU A 78 -5.13 -8.95 -9.88
C LEU A 78 -4.16 -7.82 -9.45
N LEU A 79 -4.50 -6.56 -9.73
CA LEU A 79 -3.64 -5.42 -9.40
C LEU A 79 -3.69 -5.03 -7.92
N LEU A 80 -4.85 -5.17 -7.25
CA LEU A 80 -4.97 -4.78 -5.83
C LEU A 80 -3.98 -5.50 -4.92
N PRO A 81 -3.82 -6.84 -4.94
CA PRO A 81 -2.83 -7.53 -4.12
C PRO A 81 -1.39 -7.13 -4.47
N ALA A 82 -1.09 -6.98 -5.76
CA ALA A 82 0.25 -6.58 -6.21
C ALA A 82 0.63 -5.17 -5.74
N VAL A 83 -0.30 -4.22 -5.80
CA VAL A 83 -0.10 -2.85 -5.30
C VAL A 83 0.11 -2.84 -3.78
N GLN A 84 -0.66 -3.64 -3.03
CA GLN A 84 -0.47 -3.74 -1.57
C GLN A 84 0.89 -4.34 -1.21
N ALA A 85 1.31 -5.40 -1.91
CA ALA A 85 2.63 -6.00 -1.72
C ALA A 85 3.76 -5.00 -2.06
N ALA A 86 3.63 -4.24 -3.15
CA ALA A 86 4.60 -3.22 -3.52
C ALA A 86 4.67 -2.08 -2.49
N ARG A 87 3.53 -1.63 -1.98
CA ARG A 87 3.48 -0.62 -0.90
C ARG A 87 4.15 -1.11 0.38
N GLU A 88 3.90 -2.36 0.75
CA GLU A 88 4.53 -2.94 1.95
C GLU A 88 6.05 -3.09 1.77
N ALA A 89 6.52 -3.53 0.61
CA ALA A 89 7.94 -3.57 0.28
C ALA A 89 8.59 -2.16 0.35
N ALA A 90 7.90 -1.14 -0.14
CA ALA A 90 8.36 0.25 -0.05
C ALA A 90 8.44 0.72 1.41
N ARG A 91 7.43 0.46 2.26
CA ARG A 91 7.46 0.79 3.69
C ARG A 91 8.61 0.09 4.41
N ARG A 92 8.83 -1.21 4.13
CA ARG A 92 9.98 -1.96 4.67
C ARG A 92 11.32 -1.33 4.26
N SER A 93 11.45 -0.92 3.01
CA SER A 93 12.66 -0.22 2.54
C SER A 93 12.87 1.10 3.26
N MET A 94 11.81 1.84 3.59
CA MET A 94 11.88 3.05 4.39
C MET A 94 12.34 2.76 5.82
N CYS A 95 11.87 1.67 6.46
CA CYS A 95 12.33 1.28 7.81
C CYS A 95 13.82 0.93 7.80
N VAL A 96 14.31 0.20 6.78
CA VAL A 96 15.75 -0.05 6.63
C VAL A 96 16.52 1.27 6.46
N ASN A 97 15.98 2.22 5.71
CA ASN A 97 16.61 3.52 5.52
C ASN A 97 16.65 4.35 6.81
N ASN A 98 15.55 4.32 7.61
CA ASN A 98 15.51 4.96 8.93
C ASN A 98 16.59 4.35 9.85
N ALA A 99 16.68 3.02 9.93
CA ALA A 99 17.73 2.37 10.72
C ALA A 99 19.13 2.74 10.28
N LYS A 100 19.36 2.92 8.96
CA LYS A 100 20.64 3.43 8.43
C LYS A 100 20.93 4.87 8.86
N GLN A 101 19.93 5.75 8.78
CA GLN A 101 20.09 7.15 9.21
C GLN A 101 20.40 7.25 10.71
N ILE A 102 19.70 6.48 11.54
CA ILE A 102 19.97 6.38 12.98
C ILE A 102 21.39 5.82 13.21
N GLY A 103 21.76 4.75 12.50
CA GLY A 103 23.09 4.15 12.59
C GLY A 103 24.20 5.14 12.20
N LEU A 104 23.98 5.92 11.13
CA LEU A 104 24.91 6.94 10.70
C LEU A 104 25.05 8.06 11.76
N ALA A 105 23.95 8.55 12.31
CA ALA A 105 23.97 9.55 13.37
C ALA A 105 24.71 9.07 14.63
N LEU A 106 24.55 7.79 14.98
CA LEU A 106 25.29 7.16 16.08
C LEU A 106 26.79 7.05 15.77
N GLN A 107 27.17 6.78 14.52
CA GLN A 107 28.57 6.77 14.10
C GLN A 107 29.17 8.18 14.10
N GLU A 108 28.45 9.19 13.59
CA GLU A 108 28.88 10.59 13.65
C GLU A 108 29.07 11.06 15.10
N TYR A 109 28.16 10.67 16.00
CA TYR A 109 28.37 10.87 17.44
C TYR A 109 29.68 10.20 17.90
N ALA A 110 29.88 8.93 17.54
CA ALA A 110 31.07 8.19 17.93
C ALA A 110 32.36 8.76 17.33
N ASP A 111 32.31 9.36 16.15
CA ASP A 111 33.46 10.05 15.53
C ASP A 111 33.85 11.32 16.28
N VAL A 112 32.85 12.06 16.79
CA VAL A 112 33.08 13.29 17.58
C VAL A 112 33.56 12.94 18.99
N TYR A 113 32.85 12.05 19.70
CA TYR A 113 33.10 11.75 21.11
C TYR A 113 34.03 10.56 21.33
N LYS A 114 34.48 9.87 20.28
CA LYS A 114 35.34 8.65 20.27
C LYS A 114 34.69 7.42 20.93
N MET A 115 33.38 7.47 21.16
CA MET A 115 32.58 6.41 21.76
C MET A 115 31.11 6.53 21.37
N PHE A 116 30.39 5.43 21.29
CA PHE A 116 28.95 5.46 21.19
C PHE A 116 28.31 6.05 22.45
N PRO A 117 27.15 6.72 22.34
CA PRO A 117 26.46 7.28 23.50
C PRO A 117 26.06 6.19 24.48
N PRO A 118 25.88 6.54 25.76
CA PRO A 118 25.20 5.64 26.70
C PRO A 118 23.74 5.41 26.30
N ALA A 119 23.09 4.36 26.81
CA ALA A 119 21.66 4.13 26.60
C ALA A 119 20.83 5.32 27.12
N TYR A 120 21.30 5.91 28.22
CA TYR A 120 20.70 7.09 28.84
C TYR A 120 21.73 7.89 29.65
N THR A 121 21.39 9.15 29.88
CA THR A 121 22.13 9.99 30.83
C THR A 121 21.52 9.91 32.21
N VAL A 122 22.33 10.20 33.25
CA VAL A 122 21.89 10.26 34.65
C VAL A 122 22.35 11.53 35.31
N ASP A 123 21.63 11.92 36.37
CA ASP A 123 22.07 12.98 37.29
C ASP A 123 23.07 12.47 38.32
N ALA A 124 23.53 13.37 39.21
CA ALA A 124 24.48 13.03 40.27
C ALA A 124 23.92 12.01 41.31
N ALA A 125 22.60 11.84 41.37
CA ALA A 125 21.91 10.88 42.21
C ALA A 125 21.66 9.53 41.51
N GLY A 126 22.01 9.39 40.22
CA GLY A 126 21.77 8.21 39.40
C GLY A 126 20.38 8.11 38.80
N LYS A 127 19.57 9.19 38.86
CA LYS A 127 18.27 9.24 38.21
C LYS A 127 18.47 9.41 36.71
N ARG A 128 17.78 8.59 35.89
CA ARG A 128 17.79 8.67 34.43
C ARG A 128 17.19 10.00 33.96
N LEU A 129 17.88 10.67 33.04
CA LEU A 129 17.45 11.97 32.49
C LEU A 129 16.98 11.83 31.06
N HIS A 130 17.83 11.46 30.11
CA HIS A 130 17.53 11.44 28.68
C HIS A 130 17.97 10.16 28.00
N SER A 131 17.21 9.75 26.99
CA SER A 131 17.55 8.65 26.09
C SER A 131 18.69 9.03 25.15
N TRP A 132 19.43 8.04 24.67
CA TRP A 132 20.41 8.15 23.59
C TRP A 132 19.83 8.86 22.35
N ARG A 133 18.51 8.75 22.08
CA ARG A 133 17.82 9.38 20.96
C ARG A 133 17.91 10.89 21.02
N VAL A 134 17.85 11.45 22.21
CA VAL A 134 18.06 12.90 22.43
C VAL A 134 19.49 13.30 22.10
N LEU A 135 20.47 12.49 22.51
CA LEU A 135 21.89 12.80 22.32
C LEU A 135 22.33 12.84 20.86
N ILE A 136 21.63 12.10 19.97
CA ILE A 136 21.96 12.07 18.53
C ILE A 136 21.16 13.08 17.70
N LEU A 137 20.26 13.88 18.28
CA LEU A 137 19.49 14.88 17.55
C LEU A 137 20.36 15.83 16.70
N PRO A 138 21.52 16.33 17.17
CA PRO A 138 22.39 17.19 16.37
C PRO A 138 22.89 16.52 15.08
N PHE A 139 23.05 15.19 15.08
CA PHE A 139 23.51 14.36 13.97
C PHE A 139 22.36 13.89 13.06
N LEU A 140 21.12 14.18 13.44
CA LEU A 140 19.89 13.94 12.66
C LEU A 140 19.34 15.26 12.09
N GLU A 141 20.16 16.29 11.94
CA GLU A 141 19.75 17.64 11.50
C GLU A 141 18.68 18.30 12.38
N ASN A 142 18.53 17.82 13.62
CA ASN A 142 17.56 18.32 14.61
C ASN A 142 18.23 19.10 15.74
N LYS A 143 19.35 19.80 15.43
CA LYS A 143 20.08 20.61 16.41
C LYS A 143 19.20 21.68 17.07
N ALA A 144 18.30 22.30 16.31
CA ALA A 144 17.41 23.33 16.86
C ALA A 144 16.45 22.78 17.95
N LEU A 145 16.03 21.51 17.84
CA LEU A 145 15.26 20.83 18.89
C LEU A 145 16.16 20.48 20.08
N PHE A 146 17.36 19.94 19.82
CA PHE A 146 18.32 19.61 20.86
C PHE A 146 18.67 20.82 21.75
N ASP A 147 18.90 21.99 21.15
CA ASP A 147 19.29 23.20 21.85
C ASP A 147 18.15 23.76 22.77
N GLN A 148 16.92 23.27 22.62
CA GLN A 148 15.79 23.66 23.47
C GLN A 148 15.55 22.70 24.64
N ILE A 149 16.12 21.48 24.56
CA ILE A 149 15.97 20.46 25.61
C ILE A 149 16.89 20.81 26.80
N HIS A 150 16.35 20.85 27.98
CA HIS A 150 17.09 21.03 29.22
C HIS A 150 17.71 19.71 29.64
N LEU A 151 19.00 19.51 29.31
CA LEU A 151 19.71 18.25 29.54
C LEU A 151 20.01 17.92 31.00
N ASP A 152 19.93 18.90 31.87
CA ASP A 152 20.07 18.79 33.32
C ASP A 152 18.76 18.43 34.05
N GLU A 153 17.65 18.42 33.33
CA GLU A 153 16.33 18.02 33.83
C GLU A 153 15.90 16.67 33.24
N PRO A 154 15.01 15.92 33.92
CA PRO A 154 14.45 14.69 33.34
C PRO A 154 13.66 14.97 32.05
N TRP A 155 13.56 13.96 31.18
CA TRP A 155 12.82 14.02 29.92
C TRP A 155 11.34 14.39 30.10
N ASP A 156 10.75 14.06 31.26
CA ASP A 156 9.35 14.28 31.64
C ASP A 156 9.16 15.52 32.52
N SER A 157 10.16 16.40 32.67
CA SER A 157 10.03 17.69 33.34
C SER A 157 9.05 18.59 32.62
N GLU A 158 8.51 19.62 33.30
CA GLU A 158 7.60 20.62 32.70
C GLU A 158 8.25 21.32 31.50
N ASN A 159 9.57 21.53 31.53
CA ASN A 159 10.32 22.15 30.44
C ASN A 159 10.56 21.23 29.26
N ASN A 160 10.72 19.92 29.48
CA ASN A 160 11.06 18.98 28.44
C ASN A 160 9.85 18.26 27.82
N ILE A 161 8.79 17.99 28.60
CA ILE A 161 7.62 17.21 28.14
C ILE A 161 6.91 17.86 26.93
N GLN A 162 6.99 19.19 26.79
CA GLN A 162 6.42 19.91 25.65
C GLN A 162 7.02 19.50 24.31
N PHE A 163 8.23 18.95 24.29
CA PHE A 163 8.90 18.48 23.08
C PHE A 163 8.58 17.02 22.73
N ALA A 164 7.84 16.30 23.57
CA ALA A 164 7.49 14.90 23.34
C ALA A 164 6.77 14.68 21.98
N GLY A 165 5.91 15.62 21.58
CA GLY A 165 5.22 15.59 20.28
C GLY A 165 6.08 15.97 19.07
N MET A 166 7.35 16.36 19.27
CA MET A 166 8.27 16.80 18.22
C MET A 166 9.26 15.69 17.81
N MET A 167 8.85 14.45 17.93
CA MET A 167 9.68 13.29 17.55
C MET A 167 10.12 13.38 16.08
N PRO A 168 11.44 13.28 15.77
CA PRO A 168 11.90 13.17 14.40
C PRO A 168 11.30 11.96 13.68
N SER A 169 10.88 12.14 12.43
CA SER A 169 10.18 11.11 11.66
C SER A 169 11.02 9.84 11.43
N VAL A 170 12.34 9.93 11.52
CA VAL A 170 13.26 8.79 11.41
C VAL A 170 13.03 7.75 12.52
N PHE A 171 12.47 8.15 13.67
CA PHE A 171 12.15 7.25 14.78
C PHE A 171 10.80 6.54 14.65
N ALA A 172 10.03 6.80 13.59
CA ALA A 172 8.75 6.15 13.32
C ALA A 172 8.84 5.21 12.13
N CYS A 173 8.27 4.00 12.28
CA CYS A 173 8.10 3.09 11.14
C CYS A 173 6.91 3.54 10.29
N PRO A 174 7.04 3.68 8.95
CA PRO A 174 5.93 4.04 8.06
C PRO A 174 4.74 3.06 8.05
N SER A 175 4.93 1.84 8.54
CA SER A 175 3.85 0.86 8.74
C SER A 175 3.15 0.99 10.08
N ASN A 176 3.70 1.80 10.99
CA ASN A 176 2.98 2.22 12.18
C ASN A 176 1.95 3.28 11.80
N ALA A 177 0.67 3.03 12.09
CA ALA A 177 -0.41 3.98 11.88
C ALA A 177 -0.41 5.13 12.90
N ALA A 178 0.74 5.45 13.47
CA ALA A 178 0.89 6.52 14.45
C ALA A 178 0.40 7.85 13.85
N ALA A 179 -0.48 8.51 14.60
CA ALA A 179 -0.98 9.84 14.22
C ALA A 179 0.16 10.87 14.22
N PRO A 180 0.05 11.94 13.42
CA PRO A 180 0.96 13.08 13.53
C PRO A 180 1.06 13.55 15.00
N GLY A 181 2.28 13.74 15.51
CA GLY A 181 2.53 14.06 16.91
C GLY A 181 2.61 12.85 17.84
N SER A 182 2.75 11.64 17.28
CA SER A 182 3.08 10.44 18.09
C SER A 182 4.33 10.70 18.92
N THR A 183 4.28 10.27 20.17
CA THR A 183 5.40 10.36 21.11
C THR A 183 6.17 9.05 21.22
N THR A 184 5.69 7.98 20.59
CA THR A 184 6.28 6.63 20.68
C THR A 184 7.14 6.31 19.47
N THR A 185 8.33 5.78 19.72
CA THR A 185 9.28 5.33 18.69
C THR A 185 9.13 3.84 18.40
N ASP A 186 9.46 3.47 17.15
CA ASP A 186 9.56 2.07 16.71
C ASP A 186 11.01 1.55 16.74
N TYR A 187 11.98 2.39 17.14
CA TYR A 187 13.41 2.02 17.17
C TYR A 187 13.97 2.11 18.57
N ALA A 188 14.65 1.03 18.98
CA ALA A 188 15.27 0.87 20.27
C ALA A 188 16.71 0.43 20.13
N VAL A 189 17.47 0.53 21.22
CA VAL A 189 18.73 -0.19 21.40
C VAL A 189 18.50 -1.38 22.34
N VAL A 190 19.45 -2.29 22.40
CA VAL A 190 19.43 -3.36 23.38
C VAL A 190 20.36 -2.95 24.53
N GLU A 191 19.76 -2.66 25.70
CA GLU A 191 20.45 -2.21 26.90
C GLU A 191 20.82 -3.41 27.77
N GLY A 192 22.07 -3.46 28.21
CA GLY A 192 22.48 -4.44 29.20
C GLY A 192 23.94 -4.85 29.13
N PRO A 193 24.40 -5.67 30.08
CA PRO A 193 25.79 -6.09 30.16
C PRO A 193 26.29 -6.78 28.90
N GLY A 194 27.41 -6.33 28.38
CA GLY A 194 28.03 -6.89 27.18
C GLY A 194 27.51 -6.38 25.86
N SER A 195 26.40 -5.62 25.82
CA SER A 195 25.95 -4.90 24.63
C SER A 195 26.75 -3.62 24.39
N ILE A 196 26.49 -2.91 23.28
CA ILE A 196 27.06 -1.56 23.06
C ILE A 196 26.49 -0.60 24.11
N PHE A 197 25.22 -0.76 24.48
CA PHE A 197 24.50 0.13 25.40
C PHE A 197 24.38 -0.49 26.80
N ASP A 198 25.42 -0.30 27.61
CA ASP A 198 25.51 -0.83 28.98
C ASP A 198 25.14 0.27 29.99
N GLY A 199 23.86 0.64 30.03
CA GLY A 199 23.33 1.63 30.95
C GLY A 199 23.80 3.05 30.62
N ASP A 200 24.29 3.75 31.63
CA ASP A 200 24.83 5.11 31.57
C ASP A 200 26.31 5.18 31.06
N LYS A 201 26.87 4.04 30.67
CA LYS A 201 28.27 3.95 30.24
C LYS A 201 28.38 4.06 28.72
N PRO A 202 29.08 5.08 28.20
CA PRO A 202 29.40 5.15 26.78
C PRO A 202 30.36 4.04 26.37
N CYS A 203 30.19 3.52 25.13
CA CYS A 203 30.96 2.40 24.63
C CYS A 203 32.07 2.87 23.66
N PRO A 204 33.37 2.73 23.99
CA PRO A 204 34.46 3.01 23.08
C PRO A 204 34.42 2.07 21.86
N LEU A 205 34.72 2.57 20.66
CA LEU A 205 34.77 1.78 19.43
C LEU A 205 35.66 0.53 19.56
N GLY A 206 36.82 0.66 20.24
CA GLY A 206 37.74 -0.45 20.46
C GLY A 206 37.23 -1.55 21.42
N ALA A 207 36.12 -1.33 22.08
CA ALA A 207 35.47 -2.36 22.92
C ALA A 207 34.61 -3.36 22.10
N ILE A 208 34.33 -3.05 20.85
CA ILE A 208 33.54 -3.91 19.93
C ILE A 208 34.49 -4.84 19.20
N ARG A 209 34.68 -6.04 19.75
CA ARG A 209 35.66 -7.02 19.26
C ARG A 209 35.08 -8.03 18.28
N ASP A 210 33.77 -8.23 18.31
CA ASP A 210 33.06 -9.18 17.43
C ASP A 210 32.89 -8.63 16.01
N GLY A 211 33.31 -7.36 15.80
CA GLY A 211 33.26 -6.63 14.53
C GLY A 211 32.04 -5.75 14.43
N LEU A 212 32.22 -4.55 13.88
CA LEU A 212 31.17 -3.53 13.75
C LEU A 212 29.99 -4.01 12.87
N SER A 213 30.26 -4.85 11.86
CA SER A 213 29.23 -5.42 10.98
C SER A 213 28.45 -6.58 11.60
N ASN A 214 28.89 -7.06 12.75
CA ASN A 214 28.30 -8.21 13.46
C ASN A 214 27.66 -7.82 14.79
N THR A 215 27.75 -6.55 15.19
CA THR A 215 27.18 -6.10 16.47
C THR A 215 26.01 -5.16 16.22
N LEU A 216 24.86 -5.46 16.82
CA LEU A 216 23.62 -4.67 16.70
C LEU A 216 23.81 -3.30 17.37
N LEU A 217 23.36 -2.27 16.69
CA LEU A 217 23.41 -0.89 17.16
C LEU A 217 21.99 -0.37 17.46
N VAL A 218 21.05 -0.61 16.53
CA VAL A 218 19.64 -0.20 16.67
C VAL A 218 18.76 -1.30 16.10
N VAL A 219 17.57 -1.48 16.69
CA VAL A 219 16.61 -2.51 16.29
C VAL A 219 15.19 -1.93 16.21
N GLU A 220 14.35 -2.49 15.36
CA GLU A 220 12.92 -2.24 15.44
C GLU A 220 12.35 -2.91 16.69
N ALA A 221 11.47 -2.18 17.40
CA ALA A 221 10.82 -2.59 18.64
C ALA A 221 9.36 -2.10 18.68
N SER A 222 8.58 -2.42 17.66
CA SER A 222 7.21 -1.93 17.46
C SER A 222 6.23 -2.29 18.59
N GLY A 223 6.51 -3.35 19.34
CA GLY A 223 5.70 -3.78 20.49
C GLY A 223 6.10 -3.17 21.83
N ALA A 224 7.19 -2.42 21.88
CA ALA A 224 7.75 -1.91 23.13
C ALA A 224 7.05 -0.67 23.68
N ASN A 225 6.28 0.04 22.86
CA ASN A 225 5.54 1.26 23.22
C ASN A 225 6.42 2.27 24.00
N LEU A 226 7.55 2.64 23.41
CA LEU A 226 8.57 3.49 24.02
C LEU A 226 8.32 4.96 23.66
N PRO A 227 8.04 5.87 24.62
CA PRO A 227 8.18 7.30 24.38
C PRO A 227 9.61 7.63 23.93
N TRP A 228 9.77 8.38 22.83
CA TRP A 228 11.09 8.56 22.21
C TRP A 228 12.13 9.28 23.09
N MET A 229 11.67 10.16 24.00
CA MET A 229 12.55 10.85 24.95
C MET A 229 12.83 10.03 26.20
N GLU A 230 11.99 9.03 26.51
CA GLU A 230 12.11 8.22 27.71
C GLU A 230 13.43 7.43 27.70
N PRO A 231 14.21 7.49 28.79
CA PRO A 231 15.46 6.73 28.95
C PRO A 231 15.19 5.25 29.26
N ARG A 232 14.48 4.58 28.36
CA ARG A 232 14.11 3.15 28.40
C ARG A 232 14.28 2.53 27.04
N ASP A 233 14.80 1.33 27.00
CA ASP A 233 15.05 0.53 25.81
C ASP A 233 14.78 -0.96 26.07
N LEU A 234 15.21 -1.87 25.19
CA LEU A 234 15.04 -3.31 25.38
C LEU A 234 16.07 -3.83 26.39
N ASP A 235 15.62 -4.44 27.46
CA ASP A 235 16.48 -5.02 28.51
C ASP A 235 17.02 -6.39 28.08
N PHE A 236 18.33 -6.47 27.78
CA PHE A 236 19.00 -7.69 27.35
C PHE A 236 18.90 -8.82 28.38
N THR A 237 18.85 -8.50 29.66
CA THR A 237 18.79 -9.51 30.72
C THR A 237 17.44 -10.22 30.78
N GLN A 238 16.40 -9.61 30.23
CA GLN A 238 15.03 -10.14 30.23
C GLN A 238 14.56 -10.59 28.83
N MET A 239 15.36 -10.33 27.78
CA MET A 239 15.05 -10.77 26.42
C MET A 239 15.17 -12.28 26.28
N GLN A 240 14.23 -12.87 25.51
CA GLN A 240 14.36 -14.24 25.02
C GLN A 240 15.23 -14.28 23.75
N CYS A 241 15.59 -13.12 23.19
CA CYS A 241 16.35 -12.93 21.95
C CYS A 241 15.63 -13.53 20.73
N VAL A 242 14.32 -13.36 20.64
CA VAL A 242 13.52 -13.77 19.49
C VAL A 242 13.17 -12.57 18.61
N VAL A 243 13.04 -12.82 17.31
CA VAL A 243 12.59 -11.80 16.37
C VAL A 243 11.08 -11.96 16.14
N GLY A 244 10.30 -10.89 16.38
CA GLY A 244 8.85 -10.91 16.30
C GLY A 244 8.18 -11.43 17.57
N GLY A 245 8.89 -11.44 18.72
CA GLY A 245 8.35 -11.85 20.01
C GLY A 245 7.27 -10.90 20.52
N ALA A 246 6.29 -11.46 21.23
CA ALA A 246 5.28 -10.69 21.96
C ALA A 246 5.85 -10.23 23.32
N GLY A 247 5.29 -9.16 23.89
CA GLY A 247 5.63 -8.75 25.26
C GLY A 247 6.45 -7.47 25.41
N GLY A 248 6.80 -6.82 24.29
CA GLY A 248 7.35 -5.46 24.32
C GLY A 248 8.82 -5.34 24.69
N ASN A 249 9.52 -6.44 25.00
CA ASN A 249 10.96 -6.46 25.30
C ASN A 249 11.74 -7.35 24.31
N GLU A 250 11.29 -7.41 23.06
CA GLU A 250 11.91 -8.21 22.01
C GLU A 250 12.05 -7.38 20.74
N ILE A 251 12.98 -7.79 19.87
CA ILE A 251 13.07 -7.24 18.51
C ILE A 251 11.77 -7.55 17.78
N SER A 252 11.03 -6.53 17.39
CA SER A 252 9.72 -6.69 16.79
C SER A 252 9.46 -5.61 15.73
N SER A 253 8.59 -5.91 14.76
CA SER A 253 8.30 -4.99 13.66
C SER A 253 6.83 -5.03 13.29
N HIS A 254 6.33 -3.96 12.67
CA HIS A 254 5.04 -3.94 11.98
C HIS A 254 5.06 -4.75 10.67
N HIS A 255 6.23 -5.19 10.21
CA HIS A 255 6.41 -5.97 8.98
C HIS A 255 6.34 -7.47 9.30
N PRO A 256 5.38 -8.22 8.69
CA PRO A 256 5.25 -9.64 8.98
C PRO A 256 6.53 -10.44 8.67
N GLY A 257 6.92 -11.29 9.60
CA GLY A 257 7.98 -12.26 9.42
C GLY A 257 9.42 -11.74 9.45
N THR A 258 9.63 -10.43 9.66
CA THR A 258 10.98 -9.82 9.71
C THR A 258 10.99 -8.62 10.64
N ALA A 259 12.17 -8.25 11.15
CA ALA A 259 12.38 -6.96 11.79
C ALA A 259 13.65 -6.29 11.23
N THR A 260 13.65 -4.95 11.16
CA THR A 260 14.81 -4.19 10.71
C THR A 260 15.79 -4.01 11.85
N VAL A 261 17.07 -4.18 11.55
CA VAL A 261 18.17 -3.95 12.48
C VAL A 261 19.29 -3.16 11.81
N GLY A 262 19.92 -2.28 12.56
CA GLY A 262 21.14 -1.56 12.17
C GLY A 262 22.34 -2.08 12.96
N PHE A 263 23.49 -2.09 12.33
CA PHE A 263 24.76 -2.58 12.89
C PHE A 263 25.70 -1.41 13.21
N ALA A 264 26.69 -1.71 14.03
CA ALA A 264 27.67 -0.72 14.48
C ALA A 264 28.53 -0.13 13.33
N ASP A 265 28.56 -0.77 12.16
CA ASP A 265 29.18 -0.24 10.93
C ASP A 265 28.27 0.71 10.13
N GLY A 266 27.06 1.02 10.63
CA GLY A 266 26.06 1.84 9.95
C GLY A 266 25.25 1.11 8.89
N SER A 267 25.54 -0.17 8.61
CA SER A 267 24.69 -0.98 7.74
C SER A 267 23.37 -1.33 8.41
N ALA A 268 22.32 -1.54 7.60
CA ALA A 268 21.04 -2.02 8.10
C ALA A 268 20.48 -3.09 7.17
N ARG A 269 19.82 -4.09 7.78
CA ARG A 269 19.16 -5.19 7.07
C ARG A 269 17.97 -5.71 7.87
N THR A 270 17.21 -6.62 7.28
CA THR A 270 16.15 -7.32 7.98
C THR A 270 16.64 -8.63 8.54
N LEU A 271 16.20 -8.94 9.76
CA LEU A 271 16.34 -10.27 10.38
C LEU A 271 15.02 -11.02 10.24
N PRO A 272 15.02 -12.27 9.74
CA PRO A 272 13.83 -13.12 9.71
C PRO A 272 13.37 -13.50 11.13
N SER A 273 12.06 -13.67 11.33
CA SER A 273 11.49 -14.14 12.60
C SER A 273 11.95 -15.56 12.99
N GLY A 274 12.46 -16.34 12.02
CA GLY A 274 13.06 -17.64 12.25
C GLY A 274 14.54 -17.62 12.68
N THR A 275 15.14 -16.42 12.87
CA THR A 275 16.54 -16.32 13.32
C THR A 275 16.69 -16.97 14.70
N PRO A 276 17.63 -17.94 14.87
CA PRO A 276 17.81 -18.62 16.15
C PRO A 276 18.15 -17.64 17.28
N PRO A 277 17.56 -17.78 18.48
CA PRO A 277 17.84 -16.90 19.62
C PRO A 277 19.32 -16.81 20.00
N ALA A 278 20.09 -17.89 19.81
CA ALA A 278 21.54 -17.88 20.04
C ALA A 278 22.26 -16.91 19.08
N VAL A 279 21.83 -16.85 17.81
CA VAL A 279 22.39 -15.91 16.83
C VAL A 279 22.01 -14.48 17.18
N VAL A 280 20.76 -14.21 17.54
CA VAL A 280 20.33 -12.88 17.99
C VAL A 280 21.16 -12.43 19.19
N ARG A 281 21.38 -13.31 20.17
CA ARG A 281 22.22 -13.03 21.33
C ARG A 281 23.64 -12.69 20.94
N SER A 282 24.25 -13.47 20.04
CA SER A 282 25.63 -13.21 19.54
C SER A 282 25.74 -11.89 18.78
N LEU A 283 24.67 -11.43 18.13
CA LEU A 283 24.62 -10.14 17.46
C LEU A 283 24.49 -8.96 18.45
N ILE A 284 23.94 -9.19 19.65
CA ILE A 284 23.78 -8.15 20.69
C ILE A 284 25.10 -7.90 21.40
N THR A 285 25.88 -8.95 21.67
CA THR A 285 27.15 -8.83 22.41
C THR A 285 28.22 -8.16 21.55
N ARG A 286 29.05 -7.29 22.20
CA ARG A 286 30.13 -6.55 21.52
C ARG A 286 31.50 -7.26 21.57
N ASN A 287 31.63 -8.29 22.41
CA ASN A 287 32.89 -8.99 22.68
C ASN A 287 32.69 -10.41 23.18
N GLY A 288 31.61 -11.09 22.77
CA GLY A 288 31.29 -12.45 23.16
C GLY A 288 32.19 -13.51 22.49
N GLY A 289 32.72 -13.18 21.29
CA GLY A 289 33.58 -14.06 20.51
C GLY A 289 32.85 -15.25 19.88
N GLU A 290 31.53 -15.20 19.81
CA GLU A 290 30.71 -16.27 19.23
C GLU A 290 30.82 -16.29 17.71
N ALA A 291 30.85 -17.48 17.14
CA ALA A 291 30.82 -17.66 15.69
C ALA A 291 29.39 -17.40 15.17
N ILE A 292 29.23 -16.35 14.36
CA ILE A 292 27.97 -16.02 13.71
C ILE A 292 27.89 -16.75 12.37
N PRO A 293 26.86 -17.58 12.11
CA PRO A 293 26.69 -18.22 10.80
C PRO A 293 26.56 -17.19 9.68
N ALA A 294 27.13 -17.49 8.52
CA ALA A 294 27.11 -16.56 7.37
C ALA A 294 25.69 -16.32 6.80
N ASN A 295 24.79 -17.28 7.03
CA ASN A 295 23.39 -17.26 6.52
C ASN A 295 22.42 -17.41 7.70
N TYR A 296 22.04 -16.32 8.31
CA TYR A 296 20.98 -16.24 9.34
C TYR A 296 19.91 -15.24 8.98
#